data_7a946805972161bd5f38c0294c5e29af
#
_entry.id   7a946805972161bd5f38c0294c5e29af
#
_cell.length_a   1.000
_cell.length_b   1.000
_cell.length_c   1.000
_cell.angle_alpha   90.00
_cell.angle_beta   90.00
_cell.angle_gamma   90.00
#
_symmetry.space_group_name_H-M   'P 1'
#
loop_
_entity.id
_entity.type
_entity.pdbx_description
1 polymer ?
#
loop_
_entity_poly.entity_id
_entity_poly.type
_entity_poly.pdbx_seq_one_letter_code
_entity_poly.pdbx_strand_id
1 'polypeptide(L)'
;SSDVIIRPVVDAKDIIFQQRDGTEVARIEDNATFNVSSAGKFAYAGTAVTATAAELNYSDLATLGTSAASKVLSADSNNLSKITGAIYIEEATLSFDATQDWDVRASPVAKVTLTANVTFDAPSNPTTGQFISIVCIQDGTGSRTIAWNAVFEFASDTAPTATTTANLGDMFNFRYNGAK
;
A
#
# COMPACT_ATOMS: atom_id res chain seq x y z
N SER A 1 -17.14 47.43 -14.79
CA SER A 1 -17.57 46.28 -14.00
C SER A 1 -17.95 46.78 -12.62
N SER A 2 -19.04 46.26 -12.09
CA SER A 2 -19.53 46.65 -10.74
C SER A 2 -19.19 45.54 -9.77
N ASP A 3 -17.89 45.40 -9.43
CA ASP A 3 -17.45 44.43 -8.46
C ASP A 3 -17.77 44.91 -7.04
N VAL A 4 -18.20 44.03 -6.17
CA VAL A 4 -18.28 44.26 -4.72
C VAL A 4 -16.91 43.97 -4.13
N ILE A 5 -16.27 44.99 -3.57
CA ILE A 5 -14.97 44.84 -2.91
C ILE A 5 -15.16 44.90 -1.41
N ILE A 6 -14.78 43.82 -0.73
CA ILE A 6 -14.73 43.73 0.73
C ILE A 6 -13.25 43.74 1.13
N ARG A 7 -12.84 44.73 1.93
CA ARG A 7 -11.47 44.84 2.42
C ARG A 7 -11.41 45.49 3.79
N PRO A 8 -10.42 45.18 4.63
CA PRO A 8 -10.14 45.93 5.84
C PRO A 8 -9.87 47.40 5.52
N VAL A 9 -10.30 48.32 6.38
CA VAL A 9 -10.04 49.76 6.22
C VAL A 9 -8.69 50.15 6.81
N VAL A 10 -8.16 49.29 7.70
CA VAL A 10 -6.86 49.48 8.37
C VAL A 10 -5.92 48.35 7.91
N ASP A 11 -4.67 48.70 7.61
CA ASP A 11 -3.62 47.77 7.27
C ASP A 11 -3.31 46.79 8.42
N ALA A 12 -2.75 45.63 8.09
CA ALA A 12 -2.48 44.55 9.04
C ALA A 12 -3.72 44.05 9.80
N LYS A 13 -4.89 44.01 9.14
CA LYS A 13 -6.14 43.46 9.66
C LYS A 13 -6.74 42.44 8.70
N ASP A 14 -7.27 41.36 9.29
CA ASP A 14 -7.92 40.28 8.57
C ASP A 14 -9.39 40.59 8.27
N ILE A 15 -9.94 39.91 7.26
CA ILE A 15 -11.40 39.78 7.10
C ILE A 15 -11.79 38.46 7.77
N ILE A 16 -12.60 38.50 8.82
CA ILE A 16 -12.97 37.35 9.64
C ILE A 16 -14.43 36.98 9.39
N PHE A 17 -14.68 35.68 9.14
CA PHE A 17 -16.01 35.10 9.04
C PHE A 17 -16.31 34.33 10.34
N GLN A 18 -17.36 34.77 11.05
CA GLN A 18 -17.75 34.19 12.35
C GLN A 18 -19.21 33.76 12.37
N GLN A 19 -19.51 32.81 13.21
CA GLN A 19 -20.88 32.51 13.60
C GLN A 19 -21.41 33.60 14.59
N ARG A 20 -22.70 33.56 14.85
CA ARG A 20 -23.35 34.52 15.76
C ARG A 20 -22.76 34.53 17.18
N ASP A 21 -22.25 33.38 17.62
CA ASP A 21 -21.65 33.21 18.96
C ASP A 21 -20.18 33.69 19.03
N GLY A 22 -19.66 34.26 17.93
CA GLY A 22 -18.26 34.70 17.82
C GLY A 22 -17.27 33.60 17.39
N THR A 23 -17.72 32.38 17.17
CA THR A 23 -16.85 31.30 16.73
C THR A 23 -16.36 31.56 15.30
N GLU A 24 -15.06 31.64 15.12
CA GLU A 24 -14.44 31.82 13.80
C GLU A 24 -14.59 30.58 12.94
N VAL A 25 -14.99 30.77 11.70
CA VAL A 25 -15.08 29.75 10.66
C VAL A 25 -13.89 29.83 9.71
N ALA A 26 -13.61 31.03 9.22
CA ALA A 26 -12.55 31.30 8.26
C ALA A 26 -12.12 32.76 8.35
N ARG A 27 -10.95 33.08 7.77
CA ARG A 27 -10.47 34.44 7.57
C ARG A 27 -9.72 34.61 6.26
N ILE A 28 -9.63 35.83 5.77
CA ILE A 28 -8.62 36.23 4.80
C ILE A 28 -7.59 37.01 5.60
N GLU A 29 -6.39 36.49 5.71
CA GLU A 29 -5.27 37.07 6.43
C GLU A 29 -4.70 38.25 5.64
N ASP A 30 -4.02 39.19 6.29
CA ASP A 30 -3.36 40.34 5.66
C ASP A 30 -2.26 39.94 4.65
N ASN A 31 -1.75 38.71 4.73
CA ASN A 31 -0.82 38.10 3.77
C ASN A 31 -1.51 37.48 2.53
N ALA A 32 -2.81 37.74 2.32
CA ALA A 32 -3.64 37.20 1.25
C ALA A 32 -3.93 35.69 1.34
N THR A 33 -3.72 35.06 2.50
CA THR A 33 -4.09 33.66 2.73
C THR A 33 -5.56 33.54 3.13
N PHE A 34 -6.33 32.66 2.47
CA PHE A 34 -7.64 32.22 2.95
C PHE A 34 -7.47 31.06 3.93
N ASN A 35 -7.70 31.31 5.19
CA ASN A 35 -7.50 30.36 6.27
C ASN A 35 -8.84 29.86 6.84
N VAL A 36 -9.05 28.54 6.82
CA VAL A 36 -10.18 27.87 7.47
C VAL A 36 -9.74 27.41 8.86
N SER A 37 -10.42 27.87 9.91
CA SER A 37 -9.95 27.81 11.30
C SER A 37 -9.74 26.40 11.86
N SER A 38 -10.34 25.35 11.26
CA SER A 38 -10.10 23.94 11.63
C SER A 38 -10.59 22.97 10.55
N ALA A 39 -10.11 21.73 10.59
CA ALA A 39 -10.62 20.64 9.76
C ALA A 39 -12.13 20.46 9.93
N GLY A 40 -12.80 20.06 8.86
CA GLY A 40 -14.27 19.88 8.85
C GLY A 40 -15.10 21.15 8.63
N LYS A 41 -14.49 22.35 8.65
CA LYS A 41 -15.18 23.60 8.31
C LYS A 41 -15.17 23.96 6.83
N PHE A 42 -14.33 23.29 6.03
CA PHE A 42 -14.39 23.34 4.58
C PHE A 42 -15.23 22.17 4.07
N ALA A 43 -16.29 22.47 3.31
CA ALA A 43 -17.16 21.45 2.72
C ALA A 43 -17.32 21.64 1.23
N TYR A 44 -17.37 20.56 0.47
CA TYR A 44 -17.70 20.53 -0.95
C TYR A 44 -18.99 19.71 -1.14
N ALA A 45 -19.98 20.28 -1.83
CA ALA A 45 -21.30 19.66 -2.06
C ALA A 45 -21.95 19.11 -0.76
N GLY A 46 -21.82 19.84 0.36
CA GLY A 46 -22.37 19.46 1.67
C GLY A 46 -21.54 18.45 2.45
N THR A 47 -20.48 17.89 1.86
CA THR A 47 -19.58 16.94 2.55
C THR A 47 -18.36 17.68 3.10
N ALA A 48 -18.14 17.56 4.42
CA ALA A 48 -16.99 18.19 5.07
C ALA A 48 -15.67 17.49 4.70
N VAL A 49 -14.63 18.28 4.39
CA VAL A 49 -13.25 17.80 4.29
C VAL A 49 -12.68 17.73 5.70
N THR A 50 -12.52 16.52 6.22
CA THR A 50 -11.97 16.27 7.56
C THR A 50 -10.45 16.12 7.60
N ALA A 51 -9.81 16.00 6.42
CA ALA A 51 -8.37 15.92 6.33
C ALA A 51 -7.71 17.21 6.84
N THR A 52 -6.63 17.05 7.58
CA THR A 52 -5.77 18.15 8.02
C THR A 52 -4.97 18.72 6.83
N ALA A 53 -4.42 19.91 6.98
CA ALA A 53 -3.54 20.50 5.95
C ALA A 53 -2.31 19.62 5.66
N ALA A 54 -1.75 18.94 6.68
CA ALA A 54 -0.65 18.01 6.50
C ALA A 54 -1.04 16.82 5.63
N GLU A 55 -2.23 16.23 5.87
CA GLU A 55 -2.75 15.11 5.06
C GLU A 55 -3.08 15.51 3.63
N LEU A 56 -3.64 16.71 3.42
CA LEU A 56 -3.86 17.25 2.08
C LEU A 56 -2.53 17.46 1.33
N ASN A 57 -1.49 17.89 2.03
CA ASN A 57 -0.16 18.07 1.46
C ASN A 57 0.55 16.77 1.07
N TYR A 58 0.05 15.59 1.51
CA TYR A 58 0.53 14.31 0.97
C TYR A 58 0.22 14.15 -0.52
N SER A 59 -0.78 14.86 -1.04
CA SER A 59 -1.13 14.87 -2.47
C SER A 59 -0.32 15.87 -3.31
N ASP A 60 0.48 16.74 -2.68
CA ASP A 60 1.33 17.73 -3.36
C ASP A 60 2.59 17.04 -3.93
N LEU A 61 2.49 16.59 -5.17
CA LEU A 61 3.54 15.89 -5.90
C LEU A 61 4.20 16.80 -6.94
N ALA A 62 5.53 16.91 -6.90
CA ALA A 62 6.29 17.63 -7.90
C ALA A 62 6.18 16.99 -9.29
N THR A 63 6.06 15.67 -9.36
CA THR A 63 5.92 14.89 -10.60
C THR A 63 4.93 13.75 -10.39
N LEU A 64 3.84 13.75 -11.16
CA LEU A 64 2.89 12.64 -11.16
C LEU A 64 3.56 11.34 -11.62
N GLY A 65 3.12 10.22 -11.05
CA GLY A 65 3.64 8.90 -11.37
C GLY A 65 4.99 8.58 -10.73
N THR A 66 5.58 9.47 -9.94
CA THR A 66 6.85 9.22 -9.24
C THR A 66 6.62 9.24 -7.73
N SER A 67 7.08 8.20 -7.04
CA SER A 67 7.00 8.13 -5.57
C SER A 67 7.89 9.18 -4.92
N ALA A 68 7.42 9.77 -3.82
CA ALA A 68 8.17 10.69 -2.99
C ALA A 68 7.92 10.38 -1.51
N ALA A 69 8.90 10.72 -0.65
CA ALA A 69 8.76 10.52 0.79
C ALA A 69 7.56 11.30 1.35
N SER A 70 6.77 10.67 2.19
CA SER A 70 5.56 11.25 2.81
C SER A 70 4.53 11.78 1.81
N LYS A 71 4.43 11.15 0.65
CA LYS A 71 3.45 11.49 -0.39
C LYS A 71 2.62 10.27 -0.79
N VAL A 72 1.44 10.53 -1.34
CA VAL A 72 0.61 9.47 -1.93
C VAL A 72 1.29 8.90 -3.17
N LEU A 73 1.08 7.62 -3.43
CA LEU A 73 1.48 7.02 -4.69
C LEU A 73 0.46 7.39 -5.77
N SER A 74 0.90 8.01 -6.84
CA SER A 74 0.07 8.39 -7.98
C SER A 74 0.52 7.69 -9.25
N ALA A 75 -0.35 7.64 -10.25
CA ALA A 75 -0.01 7.25 -11.61
C ALA A 75 0.15 8.49 -12.51
N ASP A 76 0.94 8.35 -13.57
CA ASP A 76 1.05 9.34 -14.65
C ASP A 76 -0.10 9.20 -15.67
N SER A 77 -0.04 9.96 -16.75
CA SER A 77 -1.04 9.93 -17.84
C SER A 77 -1.14 8.59 -18.59
N ASN A 78 -0.15 7.70 -18.42
CA ASN A 78 -0.11 6.36 -19.02
C ASN A 78 -0.46 5.25 -18.02
N ASN A 79 -0.99 5.60 -16.84
CA ASN A 79 -1.27 4.70 -15.71
C ASN A 79 0.00 4.04 -15.14
N LEU A 80 1.17 4.68 -15.24
CA LEU A 80 2.42 4.19 -14.70
C LEU A 80 2.77 4.89 -13.39
N SER A 81 3.22 4.10 -12.41
CA SER A 81 3.76 4.60 -11.13
C SER A 81 5.23 4.21 -11.03
N LYS A 82 6.13 5.20 -11.01
CA LYS A 82 7.56 4.98 -10.82
C LYS A 82 7.91 4.99 -9.35
N ILE A 83 8.39 3.87 -8.84
CA ILE A 83 8.96 3.77 -7.49
C ILE A 83 10.47 4.02 -7.60
N THR A 84 10.97 5.06 -6.95
CA THR A 84 12.40 5.45 -6.99
C THR A 84 13.25 4.79 -5.91
N GLY A 85 12.64 3.96 -5.06
CA GLY A 85 13.28 3.17 -4.02
C GLY A 85 12.90 1.70 -4.11
N ALA A 86 13.16 0.95 -3.05
CA ALA A 86 12.70 -0.43 -2.93
C ALA A 86 11.18 -0.49 -2.69
N ILE A 87 10.54 -1.51 -3.25
CA ILE A 87 9.19 -1.90 -2.83
C ILE A 87 9.35 -2.88 -1.67
N TYR A 88 8.81 -2.52 -0.51
CA TYR A 88 8.71 -3.39 0.64
C TYR A 88 7.29 -3.97 0.70
N ILE A 89 7.22 -5.30 0.69
CA ILE A 89 5.99 -6.05 0.97
C ILE A 89 6.27 -6.82 2.26
N GLU A 90 5.40 -6.69 3.24
CA GLU A 90 5.58 -7.36 4.52
C GLU A 90 5.59 -8.89 4.33
N GLU A 91 6.62 -9.55 4.90
CA GLU A 91 6.75 -11.00 4.86
C GLU A 91 5.89 -11.63 5.96
N ALA A 92 4.91 -12.43 5.57
CA ALA A 92 4.09 -13.21 6.50
C ALA A 92 4.78 -14.52 6.90
N THR A 93 4.68 -14.89 8.16
CA THR A 93 5.08 -16.23 8.61
C THR A 93 3.85 -17.14 8.61
N LEU A 94 3.83 -18.13 7.73
CA LEU A 94 2.76 -19.13 7.70
C LEU A 94 3.00 -20.16 8.80
N SER A 95 1.92 -20.55 9.48
CA SER A 95 1.93 -21.74 10.35
C SER A 95 2.09 -22.98 9.48
N PHE A 96 3.02 -23.87 9.85
CA PHE A 96 3.23 -25.12 9.11
C PHE A 96 1.98 -26.00 9.16
N ASP A 97 1.59 -26.52 8.01
CA ASP A 97 0.65 -27.63 7.84
C ASP A 97 1.24 -28.62 6.82
N ALA A 98 0.98 -29.92 6.99
CA ALA A 98 1.44 -30.96 6.05
C ALA A 98 0.78 -30.82 4.68
N THR A 99 -0.43 -30.28 4.61
CA THR A 99 -1.08 -29.77 3.41
C THR A 99 -1.18 -28.26 3.54
N GLN A 100 -0.18 -27.54 3.02
CA GLN A 100 0.03 -26.12 3.29
C GLN A 100 -0.92 -25.26 2.45
N ASP A 101 -1.84 -24.62 3.13
CA ASP A 101 -2.65 -23.55 2.58
C ASP A 101 -1.84 -22.24 2.47
N TRP A 102 -2.09 -21.48 1.40
CA TRP A 102 -1.48 -20.17 1.19
C TRP A 102 -2.46 -19.18 0.58
N ASP A 103 -2.96 -18.23 1.37
CA ASP A 103 -3.73 -17.08 0.87
C ASP A 103 -2.77 -16.04 0.31
N VAL A 104 -2.61 -16.03 -1.00
CA VAL A 104 -1.64 -15.16 -1.68
C VAL A 104 -2.09 -13.71 -1.79
N ARG A 105 -3.36 -13.38 -1.46
CA ARG A 105 -3.81 -12.00 -1.33
C ARG A 105 -3.40 -11.41 0.03
N ALA A 106 -3.56 -12.19 1.09
CA ALA A 106 -3.19 -11.78 2.44
C ALA A 106 -1.67 -11.82 2.66
N SER A 107 -0.97 -12.76 2.00
CA SER A 107 0.46 -13.04 2.23
C SER A 107 1.21 -13.24 0.90
N PRO A 108 1.32 -12.20 0.05
CA PRO A 108 1.99 -12.33 -1.26
C PRO A 108 3.49 -12.62 -1.13
N VAL A 109 4.11 -12.21 -0.02
CA VAL A 109 5.47 -12.58 0.38
C VAL A 109 5.35 -13.34 1.69
N ALA A 110 5.82 -14.58 1.72
CA ALA A 110 5.65 -15.47 2.85
C ALA A 110 6.91 -16.28 3.16
N LYS A 111 6.96 -16.82 4.37
CA LYS A 111 7.88 -17.89 4.75
C LYS A 111 7.16 -18.95 5.57
N VAL A 112 7.67 -20.17 5.52
CA VAL A 112 7.23 -21.30 6.36
C VAL A 112 8.42 -22.11 6.79
N THR A 113 8.45 -22.54 8.06
CA THR A 113 9.44 -23.50 8.55
C THR A 113 8.84 -24.90 8.46
N LEU A 114 9.51 -25.77 7.70
CA LEU A 114 9.08 -27.13 7.44
C LEU A 114 9.43 -28.04 8.63
N THR A 115 8.45 -28.43 9.42
CA THR A 115 8.64 -29.37 10.54
C THR A 115 8.38 -30.81 10.15
N ALA A 116 7.84 -31.06 8.97
CA ALA A 116 7.67 -32.35 8.31
C ALA A 116 7.70 -32.17 6.79
N ASN A 117 7.52 -33.26 6.03
CA ASN A 117 7.28 -33.16 4.59
C ASN A 117 5.98 -32.38 4.33
N VAL A 118 5.96 -31.57 3.29
CA VAL A 118 4.83 -30.67 2.98
C VAL A 118 4.34 -30.90 1.56
N THR A 119 3.03 -30.77 1.38
CA THR A 119 2.41 -30.58 0.05
C THR A 119 1.75 -29.21 0.03
N PHE A 120 2.20 -28.33 -0.85
CA PHE A 120 1.48 -27.07 -1.07
C PHE A 120 0.20 -27.32 -1.86
N ASP A 121 -0.92 -26.91 -1.30
CA ASP A 121 -2.20 -26.92 -2.01
C ASP A 121 -2.31 -25.74 -2.98
N ALA A 122 -3.37 -25.71 -3.78
CA ALA A 122 -3.62 -24.60 -4.69
C ALA A 122 -3.77 -23.28 -3.90
N PRO A 123 -3.03 -22.22 -4.23
CA PRO A 123 -3.15 -20.97 -3.49
C PRO A 123 -4.55 -20.38 -3.58
N SER A 124 -5.03 -19.82 -2.47
CA SER A 124 -6.33 -19.14 -2.45
C SER A 124 -6.19 -17.64 -2.80
N ASN A 125 -7.27 -17.08 -3.35
CA ASN A 125 -7.42 -15.66 -3.68
C ASN A 125 -6.36 -15.03 -4.62
N PRO A 126 -5.80 -15.73 -5.62
CA PRO A 126 -4.84 -15.13 -6.53
C PRO A 126 -5.51 -14.11 -7.46
N THR A 127 -4.74 -13.11 -7.90
CA THR A 127 -5.16 -12.12 -8.89
C THR A 127 -4.31 -12.25 -10.15
N THR A 128 -4.92 -12.27 -11.33
CA THR A 128 -4.18 -12.38 -12.61
C THR A 128 -3.09 -11.32 -12.73
N GLY A 129 -1.87 -11.77 -13.01
CA GLY A 129 -0.68 -10.91 -13.09
C GLY A 129 0.05 -10.72 -11.75
N GLN A 130 -0.49 -11.22 -10.64
CA GLN A 130 0.12 -11.11 -9.33
C GLN A 130 1.44 -11.91 -9.28
N PHE A 131 2.46 -11.30 -8.67
CA PHE A 131 3.70 -11.97 -8.28
C PHE A 131 3.62 -12.35 -6.82
N ILE A 132 4.07 -13.56 -6.49
CA ILE A 132 4.12 -14.10 -5.12
C ILE A 132 5.46 -14.76 -4.87
N SER A 133 5.88 -14.77 -3.61
CA SER A 133 7.17 -15.34 -3.20
C SER A 133 7.01 -16.06 -1.88
N ILE A 134 7.61 -17.25 -1.75
CA ILE A 134 7.67 -17.98 -0.49
C ILE A 134 9.06 -18.51 -0.23
N VAL A 135 9.52 -18.39 1.02
CA VAL A 135 10.72 -19.03 1.53
C VAL A 135 10.32 -20.24 2.36
N CYS A 136 10.75 -21.43 1.93
CA CYS A 136 10.58 -22.69 2.66
C CYS A 136 11.86 -23.01 3.42
N ILE A 137 11.82 -22.98 4.75
CA ILE A 137 12.99 -23.15 5.62
C ILE A 137 12.96 -24.52 6.25
N GLN A 138 14.04 -25.28 6.15
CA GLN A 138 14.20 -26.56 6.87
C GLN A 138 14.28 -26.29 8.38
N ASP A 139 13.63 -27.15 9.18
CA ASP A 139 13.81 -27.11 10.63
C ASP A 139 15.22 -27.55 11.07
N GLY A 140 15.48 -27.64 12.37
CA GLY A 140 16.76 -28.11 12.92
C GLY A 140 17.09 -29.57 12.63
N THR A 141 16.15 -30.35 12.11
CA THR A 141 16.35 -31.73 11.67
C THR A 141 16.74 -31.82 10.20
N GLY A 142 16.13 -30.96 9.36
CA GLY A 142 16.29 -31.00 7.91
C GLY A 142 15.61 -32.19 7.25
N SER A 143 15.99 -32.47 5.99
CA SER A 143 15.47 -33.60 5.18
C SER A 143 13.98 -33.55 4.88
N ARG A 144 13.35 -32.38 4.98
CA ARG A 144 11.95 -32.18 4.63
C ARG A 144 11.79 -32.01 3.12
N THR A 145 10.85 -32.73 2.55
CA THR A 145 10.55 -32.67 1.12
C THR A 145 9.35 -31.75 0.85
N ILE A 146 9.33 -31.14 -0.32
CA ILE A 146 8.25 -30.28 -0.78
C ILE A 146 7.60 -30.93 -2.00
N ALA A 147 6.30 -31.14 -1.93
CA ALA A 147 5.44 -31.46 -3.07
C ALA A 147 4.57 -30.26 -3.42
N TRP A 148 4.23 -30.10 -4.69
CA TRP A 148 3.46 -28.98 -5.19
C TRP A 148 2.18 -29.46 -5.85
N ASN A 149 1.07 -28.74 -5.61
CA ASN A 149 -0.15 -28.93 -6.38
C ASN A 149 0.10 -28.66 -7.87
N ALA A 150 -0.63 -29.32 -8.74
CA ALA A 150 -0.48 -29.21 -10.21
C ALA A 150 -0.73 -27.79 -10.77
N VAL A 151 -1.27 -26.86 -9.98
CA VAL A 151 -1.40 -25.45 -10.38
C VAL A 151 -0.06 -24.73 -10.38
N PHE A 152 0.96 -25.23 -9.67
CA PHE A 152 2.31 -24.69 -9.73
C PHE A 152 3.05 -25.27 -10.93
N GLU A 153 3.35 -24.44 -11.90
CA GLU A 153 4.09 -24.84 -13.09
C GLU A 153 5.59 -24.49 -12.95
N PHE A 154 6.43 -25.44 -13.30
CA PHE A 154 7.87 -25.30 -13.30
C PHE A 154 8.44 -25.55 -14.70
N ALA A 155 9.67 -25.12 -14.93
CA ALA A 155 10.34 -25.38 -16.21
C ALA A 155 10.40 -26.88 -16.50
N SER A 156 9.94 -27.28 -17.70
CA SER A 156 9.86 -28.68 -18.11
C SER A 156 9.02 -29.58 -17.19
N ASP A 157 7.98 -29.02 -16.57
CA ASP A 157 7.09 -29.70 -15.61
C ASP A 157 7.84 -30.39 -14.46
N THR A 158 9.01 -29.89 -14.11
CA THR A 158 9.85 -30.48 -13.06
C THR A 158 10.08 -29.44 -11.95
N ALA A 159 9.55 -29.72 -10.76
CA ALA A 159 9.82 -28.91 -9.59
C ALA A 159 11.32 -28.93 -9.23
N PRO A 160 11.92 -27.81 -8.85
CA PRO A 160 13.32 -27.78 -8.43
C PRO A 160 13.52 -28.61 -7.17
N THR A 161 14.66 -29.23 -7.04
CA THR A 161 15.04 -29.96 -5.82
C THR A 161 15.35 -28.94 -4.73
N ALA A 162 14.56 -28.95 -3.68
CA ALA A 162 14.77 -28.10 -2.51
C ALA A 162 15.96 -28.59 -1.67
N THR A 163 16.61 -27.65 -0.93
CA THR A 163 17.62 -28.03 0.05
C THR A 163 17.03 -28.92 1.13
N THR A 164 17.82 -29.89 1.60
CA THR A 164 17.45 -30.75 2.73
C THR A 164 18.31 -30.47 3.96
N THR A 165 19.23 -29.53 3.88
CA THR A 165 20.13 -29.18 4.99
C THR A 165 19.35 -28.41 6.07
N ALA A 166 19.50 -28.83 7.32
CA ALA A 166 18.88 -28.21 8.47
C ALA A 166 19.15 -26.69 8.54
N ASN A 167 18.13 -25.91 8.89
CA ASN A 167 18.15 -24.44 9.03
C ASN A 167 18.47 -23.67 7.75
N LEU A 168 18.53 -24.30 6.58
CA LEU A 168 18.62 -23.63 5.29
C LEU A 168 17.25 -23.55 4.61
N GLY A 169 17.08 -22.62 3.71
CA GLY A 169 15.81 -22.42 2.99
C GLY A 169 16.01 -22.11 1.52
N ASP A 170 14.98 -22.39 0.75
CA ASP A 170 14.87 -22.05 -0.66
C ASP A 170 13.72 -21.06 -0.88
N MET A 171 13.93 -20.15 -1.81
CA MET A 171 12.91 -19.18 -2.20
C MET A 171 12.29 -19.59 -3.54
N PHE A 172 10.97 -19.61 -3.57
CA PHE A 172 10.18 -19.90 -4.77
C PHE A 172 9.37 -18.67 -5.14
N ASN A 173 9.43 -18.31 -6.43
CA ASN A 173 8.71 -17.15 -6.97
C ASN A 173 7.78 -17.61 -8.09
N PHE A 174 6.55 -17.11 -8.07
CA PHE A 174 5.55 -17.44 -9.06
C PHE A 174 4.85 -16.18 -9.57
N ARG A 175 4.22 -16.29 -10.74
CA ARG A 175 3.29 -15.31 -11.27
C ARG A 175 2.01 -16.01 -11.67
N TYR A 176 0.88 -15.57 -11.12
CA TYR A 176 -0.42 -16.10 -11.51
C TYR A 176 -0.84 -15.60 -12.89
N ASN A 177 -1.12 -16.51 -13.82
CA ASN A 177 -1.50 -16.19 -15.20
C ASN A 177 -3.01 -16.12 -15.45
N GLY A 178 -3.83 -16.36 -14.41
CA GLY A 178 -5.29 -16.42 -14.48
C GLY A 178 -5.88 -17.83 -14.47
N ALA A 179 -5.00 -18.86 -14.59
CA ALA A 179 -5.39 -20.28 -14.55
C ALA A 179 -4.46 -21.09 -13.62
N LYS A 180 -3.16 -20.74 -13.64
CA LYS A 180 -2.11 -21.41 -12.85
C LYS A 180 -1.07 -20.39 -12.39
#